data_d3d70c9797154f0dd1bd778745097bb1
#
_entry.id   d3d70c9797154f0dd1bd778745097bb1
#
_cell.length_a   1.000
_cell.length_b   1.000
_cell.length_c   1.000
_cell.angle_alpha   90.00
_cell.angle_beta   90.00
_cell.angle_gamma   90.00
#
_symmetry.space_group_name_H-M   'P 1'
#
loop_
_entity.id
_entity.type
_entity.pdbx_description
1 polymer ?
#
loop_
_entity_poly.entity_id
_entity_poly.type
_entity_poly.pdbx_seq_one_letter_code
_entity_poly.pdbx_strand_id
1 'polypeptide(L)'
;MSEGPVDALYHPAEAGAHRPSEADMHLPSEADTHRPSETGTHRPAKGDVHRPSKGERTRARILGSATELFSRSGFHAVSLRDIAAHAGLTHAGLLHHFPGKESLLIEVLERRDRIDARELFPGVARPGAPVPPPAERLRLLIGVVARNTRTPGLVALYAKLSAEATDPAHPAHRYFTRRYRLLRAELSDLVRALQDEAGRPGDLDPAVVAGQLLALMDGLQTQWLLEPGAVPMEELVCDFLDRLGLLPADGPEGTDRPEEADGAGAAGVSG
;
A
#
# COMPACT_ATOMS: atom_id res chain seq x y z
N MET A 1 -14.14 -10.71 14.71
CA MET A 1 -13.63 -10.47 13.34
C MET A 1 -12.12 -10.46 13.47
N SER A 2 -11.45 -11.42 12.85
CA SER A 2 -9.99 -11.52 12.93
C SER A 2 -9.38 -10.41 12.08
N GLU A 3 -8.66 -9.50 12.70
CA GLU A 3 -7.87 -8.49 12.01
C GLU A 3 -6.85 -9.23 11.13
N GLY A 4 -6.81 -8.90 9.84
CA GLY A 4 -5.82 -9.45 8.92
C GLY A 4 -4.42 -8.93 9.28
N PRO A 5 -3.33 -9.59 8.83
CA PRO A 5 -1.97 -9.21 9.21
C PRO A 5 -1.56 -7.82 8.77
N VAL A 6 -2.23 -7.22 7.79
CA VAL A 6 -2.03 -5.81 7.44
C VAL A 6 -2.59 -4.92 8.55
N ASP A 7 -3.73 -5.29 9.15
CA ASP A 7 -4.29 -4.58 10.29
C ASP A 7 -3.39 -4.75 11.53
N ALA A 8 -2.79 -5.92 11.75
CA ALA A 8 -1.78 -6.15 12.78
C ALA A 8 -0.47 -5.36 12.54
N LEU A 9 -0.14 -5.08 11.29
CA LEU A 9 0.98 -4.21 10.93
C LEU A 9 0.69 -2.73 11.26
N TYR A 10 -0.58 -2.31 11.23
CA TYR A 10 -0.97 -0.93 11.48
C TYR A 10 -1.54 -0.67 12.88
N HIS A 11 -1.95 -1.72 13.61
CA HIS A 11 -2.38 -1.66 15.00
C HIS A 11 -1.66 -2.72 15.83
N PRO A 12 -0.44 -2.46 16.34
CA PRO A 12 0.18 -3.37 17.31
C PRO A 12 -0.70 -3.34 18.57
N ALA A 13 -1.27 -4.49 18.93
CA ALA A 13 -1.91 -4.67 20.21
C ALA A 13 -0.95 -4.20 21.31
N GLU A 14 -1.39 -3.32 22.18
CA GLU A 14 -0.66 -2.97 23.40
C GLU A 14 -0.50 -4.27 24.19
N ALA A 15 0.68 -4.86 24.19
CA ALA A 15 1.03 -5.98 25.03
C ALA A 15 1.18 -5.47 26.47
N GLY A 16 0.05 -5.21 27.10
CA GLY A 16 -0.08 -5.03 28.54
C GLY A 16 0.05 -6.39 29.20
N ALA A 17 1.19 -6.64 29.83
CA ALA A 17 1.42 -7.80 30.66
C ALA A 17 0.43 -7.80 31.84
N HIS A 18 -0.60 -8.65 31.74
CA HIS A 18 -1.33 -9.12 32.90
C HIS A 18 -1.22 -10.65 32.95
N ARG A 19 -0.38 -11.15 33.86
CA ARG A 19 -0.40 -12.54 34.30
C ARG A 19 -1.68 -12.72 35.14
N PRO A 20 -2.55 -13.68 34.80
CA PRO A 20 -3.57 -14.08 35.75
C PRO A 20 -2.93 -14.99 36.81
N SER A 21 -3.26 -14.68 38.07
CA SER A 21 -2.98 -15.45 39.27
C SER A 21 -3.70 -16.79 39.23
N GLU A 22 -2.98 -17.85 39.62
CA GLU A 22 -3.54 -19.16 39.92
C GLU A 22 -4.43 -19.05 41.15
N ALA A 23 -5.74 -19.19 41.01
CA ALA A 23 -6.68 -19.73 41.97
C ALA A 23 -8.10 -19.66 41.37
N ASP A 24 -8.56 -20.81 40.88
CA ASP A 24 -9.90 -21.37 41.14
C ASP A 24 -10.20 -22.49 40.15
N MET A 25 -9.76 -23.69 40.58
CA MET A 25 -10.22 -24.96 40.03
C MET A 25 -11.56 -25.28 40.68
N HIS A 26 -12.64 -25.17 39.93
CA HIS A 26 -13.89 -25.84 40.30
C HIS A 26 -14.40 -26.67 39.13
N LEU A 27 -14.37 -27.97 39.31
CA LEU A 27 -15.01 -28.99 38.46
C LEU A 27 -16.51 -29.00 38.77
N PRO A 28 -17.39 -29.09 37.81
CA PRO A 28 -18.72 -29.67 38.00
C PRO A 28 -18.82 -31.08 37.41
N SER A 29 -19.49 -31.88 38.19
CA SER A 29 -19.93 -33.25 38.14
C SER A 29 -20.78 -33.61 36.91
N GLU A 30 -20.73 -34.92 36.64
CA GLU A 30 -21.39 -35.69 35.59
C GLU A 30 -22.91 -35.61 35.50
N ALA A 31 -23.36 -36.03 34.33
CA ALA A 31 -24.63 -36.65 33.92
C ALA A 31 -25.72 -35.71 33.36
N ASP A 32 -25.88 -35.78 32.01
CA ASP A 32 -27.14 -36.32 31.48
C ASP A 32 -27.02 -36.78 30.03
N THR A 33 -27.45 -38.01 29.81
CA THR A 33 -27.55 -38.70 28.52
C THR A 33 -28.79 -38.21 27.75
N HIS A 34 -28.63 -37.72 26.51
CA HIS A 34 -29.72 -37.77 25.54
C HIS A 34 -29.25 -38.01 24.09
N ARG A 35 -29.88 -38.96 23.51
CA ARG A 35 -29.92 -39.71 22.30
C ARG A 35 -29.87 -38.88 21.00
N PRO A 36 -29.30 -39.41 19.88
CA PRO A 36 -29.20 -38.70 18.60
C PRO A 36 -30.49 -38.76 17.79
N SER A 37 -30.87 -37.68 17.15
CA SER A 37 -31.91 -37.61 16.12
C SER A 37 -31.34 -37.00 14.84
N GLU A 38 -31.30 -37.83 13.81
CA GLU A 38 -31.60 -37.60 12.41
C GLU A 38 -30.93 -36.50 11.58
N THR A 39 -30.10 -36.99 10.66
CA THR A 39 -29.86 -36.55 9.27
C THR A 39 -30.60 -35.28 8.82
N GLY A 40 -29.90 -34.16 8.88
CA GLY A 40 -30.19 -32.96 8.11
C GLY A 40 -29.10 -32.77 7.05
N THR A 41 -29.46 -32.93 5.78
CA THR A 41 -28.61 -32.60 4.62
C THR A 41 -28.20 -31.15 4.67
N HIS A 42 -26.95 -30.90 5.05
CA HIS A 42 -26.36 -29.55 5.04
C HIS A 42 -26.12 -29.13 3.59
N ARG A 43 -27.05 -28.35 3.05
CA ARG A 43 -26.86 -27.54 1.85
C ARG A 43 -25.76 -26.51 2.15
N PRO A 44 -24.67 -26.41 1.36
CA PRO A 44 -23.63 -25.41 1.62
C PRO A 44 -24.27 -24.03 1.56
N ALA A 45 -24.17 -23.28 2.64
CA ALA A 45 -24.59 -21.89 2.72
C ALA A 45 -23.83 -21.09 1.65
N LYS A 46 -24.56 -20.42 0.77
CA LYS A 46 -24.04 -19.38 -0.13
C LYS A 46 -23.23 -18.42 0.74
N GLY A 47 -21.96 -18.20 0.35
CA GLY A 47 -21.09 -17.27 1.07
C GLY A 47 -21.81 -15.95 1.30
N ASP A 48 -22.05 -15.64 2.57
CA ASP A 48 -22.60 -14.35 3.00
C ASP A 48 -21.63 -13.26 2.57
N VAL A 49 -21.96 -12.56 1.49
CA VAL A 49 -21.28 -11.32 1.12
C VAL A 49 -21.62 -10.33 2.23
N HIS A 50 -20.69 -10.15 3.16
CA HIS A 50 -20.85 -9.25 4.29
C HIS A 50 -21.21 -7.85 3.80
N ARG A 51 -22.47 -7.48 3.96
CA ARG A 51 -22.95 -6.14 3.60
C ARG A 51 -22.50 -5.16 4.68
N PRO A 52 -21.70 -4.12 4.34
CA PRO A 52 -21.16 -3.22 5.34
C PRO A 52 -22.27 -2.56 6.16
N SER A 53 -22.09 -2.51 7.46
CA SER A 53 -23.01 -1.87 8.42
C SER A 53 -23.19 -0.39 8.11
N LYS A 54 -24.22 0.24 8.73
CA LYS A 54 -24.43 1.69 8.61
C LYS A 54 -23.23 2.48 9.13
N GLY A 55 -22.61 2.01 10.23
CA GLY A 55 -21.43 2.62 10.83
C GLY A 55 -20.20 2.55 9.90
N GLU A 56 -19.94 1.39 9.29
CA GLU A 56 -18.84 1.20 8.33
C GLU A 56 -19.01 2.06 7.08
N ARG A 57 -20.23 2.16 6.55
CA ARG A 57 -20.52 3.06 5.41
C ARG A 57 -20.29 4.53 5.77
N THR A 58 -20.67 4.94 6.98
CA THR A 58 -20.45 6.31 7.46
C THR A 58 -18.96 6.58 7.64
N ARG A 59 -18.21 5.66 8.25
CA ARG A 59 -16.75 5.76 8.40
C ARG A 59 -16.05 5.86 7.04
N ALA A 60 -16.43 5.02 6.07
CA ALA A 60 -15.88 5.06 4.71
C ALA A 60 -16.17 6.39 4.00
N ARG A 61 -17.35 6.98 4.21
CA ARG A 61 -17.72 8.30 3.66
C ARG A 61 -16.88 9.42 4.28
N ILE A 62 -16.67 9.42 5.59
CA ILE A 62 -15.79 10.38 6.27
C ILE A 62 -14.36 10.29 5.72
N LEU A 63 -13.81 9.08 5.59
CA LEU A 63 -12.48 8.86 5.03
C LEU A 63 -12.37 9.33 3.59
N GLY A 64 -13.38 9.10 2.75
CA GLY A 64 -13.43 9.62 1.38
C GLY A 64 -13.39 11.14 1.35
N SER A 65 -14.25 11.80 2.15
CA SER A 65 -14.29 13.26 2.28
C SER A 65 -12.98 13.85 2.80
N ALA A 66 -12.36 13.21 3.80
CA ALA A 66 -11.09 13.65 4.34
C ALA A 66 -9.96 13.51 3.32
N THR A 67 -9.90 12.38 2.59
CA THR A 67 -8.92 12.16 1.52
C THR A 67 -9.01 13.25 0.46
N GLU A 68 -10.21 13.56 -0.02
CA GLU A 68 -10.44 14.60 -1.03
C GLU A 68 -10.00 15.98 -0.55
N LEU A 69 -10.46 16.38 0.64
CA LEU A 69 -10.16 17.71 1.18
C LEU A 69 -8.67 17.86 1.52
N PHE A 70 -8.04 16.86 2.14
CA PHE A 70 -6.61 16.90 2.44
C PHE A 70 -5.76 16.92 1.17
N SER A 71 -6.13 16.17 0.15
CA SER A 71 -5.43 16.16 -1.14
C SER A 71 -5.54 17.50 -1.87
N ARG A 72 -6.67 18.20 -1.73
CA ARG A 72 -6.94 19.46 -2.43
C ARG A 72 -6.38 20.68 -1.72
N SER A 73 -6.48 20.71 -0.39
CA SER A 73 -6.18 21.93 0.41
C SER A 73 -5.04 21.71 1.40
N GLY A 74 -4.52 20.50 1.54
CA GLY A 74 -3.49 20.11 2.52
C GLY A 74 -4.08 19.85 3.92
N PHE A 75 -3.29 19.19 4.75
CA PHE A 75 -3.73 18.80 6.10
C PHE A 75 -4.07 20.01 6.98
N HIS A 76 -3.20 21.01 7.02
CA HIS A 76 -3.36 22.13 7.97
C HIS A 76 -4.58 23.02 7.69
N ALA A 77 -4.90 23.24 6.43
CA ALA A 77 -5.99 24.15 6.01
C ALA A 77 -7.40 23.59 6.20
N VAL A 78 -7.56 22.27 6.37
CA VAL A 78 -8.86 21.60 6.49
C VAL A 78 -9.23 21.38 7.95
N SER A 79 -10.44 21.73 8.35
CA SER A 79 -10.97 21.45 9.69
C SER A 79 -11.86 20.22 9.73
N LEU A 80 -12.05 19.64 10.93
CA LEU A 80 -13.03 18.53 11.13
C LEU A 80 -14.47 18.96 10.80
N ARG A 81 -14.79 20.24 10.92
CA ARG A 81 -16.11 20.79 10.55
C ARG A 81 -16.30 20.76 9.03
N ASP A 82 -15.26 21.12 8.27
CA ASP A 82 -15.29 21.07 6.81
C ASP A 82 -15.49 19.64 6.33
N ILE A 83 -14.76 18.69 6.93
CA ILE A 83 -14.88 17.25 6.61
C ILE A 83 -16.28 16.74 6.97
N ALA A 84 -16.83 17.12 8.13
CA ALA A 84 -18.17 16.71 8.53
C ALA A 84 -19.23 17.25 7.57
N ALA A 85 -19.14 18.53 7.22
CA ALA A 85 -20.05 19.16 6.26
C ALA A 85 -19.96 18.48 4.87
N HIS A 86 -18.76 18.25 4.37
CA HIS A 86 -18.52 17.55 3.10
C HIS A 86 -19.08 16.12 3.11
N ALA A 87 -18.94 15.42 4.25
CA ALA A 87 -19.49 14.08 4.44
C ALA A 87 -21.00 14.05 4.70
N GLY A 88 -21.70 15.20 4.75
CA GLY A 88 -23.12 15.28 5.09
C GLY A 88 -23.42 14.83 6.54
N LEU A 89 -22.55 15.21 7.49
CA LEU A 89 -22.67 14.87 8.90
C LEU A 89 -22.59 16.11 9.78
N THR A 90 -23.06 15.99 11.02
CA THR A 90 -22.74 16.96 12.06
C THR A 90 -21.31 16.76 12.56
N HIS A 91 -20.68 17.80 13.10
CA HIS A 91 -19.36 17.70 13.72
C HIS A 91 -19.34 16.64 14.84
N ALA A 92 -20.37 16.58 15.69
CA ALA A 92 -20.51 15.56 16.73
C ALA A 92 -20.60 14.13 16.14
N GLY A 93 -21.33 13.97 15.02
CA GLY A 93 -21.44 12.71 14.30
C GLY A 93 -20.10 12.23 13.74
N LEU A 94 -19.24 13.15 13.28
CA LEU A 94 -17.88 12.81 12.84
C LEU A 94 -17.02 12.39 14.03
N LEU A 95 -17.04 13.14 15.14
CA LEU A 95 -16.27 12.85 16.34
C LEU A 95 -16.61 11.49 16.97
N HIS A 96 -17.82 10.99 16.77
CA HIS A 96 -18.20 9.64 17.17
C HIS A 96 -17.39 8.55 16.43
N HIS A 97 -16.94 8.82 15.21
CA HIS A 97 -16.14 7.88 14.41
C HIS A 97 -14.63 8.13 14.51
N PHE A 98 -14.23 9.39 14.66
CA PHE A 98 -12.83 9.81 14.70
C PHE A 98 -12.64 10.85 15.80
N PRO A 99 -11.84 10.55 16.85
CA PRO A 99 -11.70 11.43 18.02
C PRO A 99 -10.97 12.74 17.72
N GLY A 100 -10.27 12.84 16.57
CA GLY A 100 -9.50 14.02 16.20
C GLY A 100 -9.05 14.02 14.74
N LYS A 101 -8.51 15.15 14.32
CA LYS A 101 -8.04 15.36 12.95
C LYS A 101 -6.80 14.50 12.63
N GLU A 102 -5.94 14.32 13.62
CA GLU A 102 -4.72 13.52 13.50
C GLU A 102 -5.02 12.03 13.32
N SER A 103 -5.93 11.49 14.13
CA SER A 103 -6.37 10.10 13.99
C SER A 103 -7.04 9.85 12.64
N LEU A 104 -7.80 10.83 12.14
CA LEU A 104 -8.41 10.75 10.81
C LEU A 104 -7.35 10.81 9.71
N LEU A 105 -6.31 11.64 9.87
CA LEU A 105 -5.18 11.69 8.93
C LEU A 105 -4.49 10.33 8.82
N ILE A 106 -4.10 9.75 9.96
CA ILE A 106 -3.42 8.44 9.98
C ILE A 106 -4.27 7.38 9.28
N GLU A 107 -5.56 7.34 9.54
CA GLU A 107 -6.46 6.38 8.89
C GLU A 107 -6.60 6.63 7.37
N VAL A 108 -6.54 7.88 6.91
CA VAL A 108 -6.51 8.22 5.47
C VAL A 108 -5.25 7.65 4.82
N LEU A 109 -4.08 7.86 5.43
CA LEU A 109 -2.80 7.35 4.96
C LEU A 109 -2.78 5.82 4.95
N GLU A 110 -3.16 5.20 6.05
CA GLU A 110 -3.22 3.72 6.18
C GLU A 110 -4.20 3.09 5.18
N ARG A 111 -5.34 3.73 4.95
CA ARG A 111 -6.30 3.24 3.95
C ARG A 111 -5.69 3.20 2.55
N ARG A 112 -4.92 4.21 2.17
CA ARG A 112 -4.21 4.24 0.89
C ARG A 112 -3.16 3.14 0.82
N ASP A 113 -2.33 3.03 1.84
CA ASP A 113 -1.30 1.98 1.89
C ASP A 113 -1.91 0.57 1.86
N ARG A 114 -3.05 0.35 2.53
CA ARG A 114 -3.77 -0.93 2.44
C ARG A 114 -4.26 -1.25 1.03
N ILE A 115 -4.67 -0.24 0.25
CA ILE A 115 -5.05 -0.43 -1.15
C ILE A 115 -3.84 -0.84 -1.97
N ASP A 116 -2.73 -0.10 -1.85
CA ASP A 116 -1.51 -0.38 -2.59
C ASP A 116 -0.88 -1.73 -2.17
N ALA A 117 -0.87 -2.04 -0.88
CA ALA A 117 -0.35 -3.32 -0.38
C ALA A 117 -1.13 -4.54 -0.87
N ARG A 118 -2.44 -4.43 -1.08
CA ARG A 118 -3.24 -5.53 -1.63
C ARG A 118 -2.86 -5.88 -3.07
N GLU A 119 -2.41 -4.90 -3.81
CA GLU A 119 -1.95 -5.08 -5.20
C GLU A 119 -0.49 -5.52 -5.24
N LEU A 120 0.38 -4.81 -4.51
CA LEU A 120 1.84 -5.01 -4.57
C LEU A 120 2.32 -6.20 -3.73
N PHE A 121 1.72 -6.40 -2.56
CA PHE A 121 2.17 -7.35 -1.55
C PHE A 121 1.00 -8.20 -1.03
N PRO A 122 0.33 -8.99 -1.90
CA PRO A 122 -0.86 -9.74 -1.50
C PRO A 122 -0.60 -10.75 -0.38
N GLY A 123 0.62 -11.29 -0.27
CA GLY A 123 1.05 -12.16 0.83
C GLY A 123 1.06 -11.45 2.19
N VAL A 124 1.39 -10.16 2.21
CA VAL A 124 1.31 -9.30 3.40
C VAL A 124 -0.13 -8.93 3.71
N ALA A 125 -0.91 -8.62 2.66
CA ALA A 125 -2.32 -8.23 2.81
C ALA A 125 -3.23 -9.39 3.24
N ARG A 126 -2.89 -10.63 2.86
CA ARG A 126 -3.65 -11.85 3.18
C ARG A 126 -2.69 -13.02 3.36
N PRO A 127 -2.44 -13.52 4.58
CA PRO A 127 -1.65 -14.73 4.81
C PRO A 127 -2.22 -15.90 4.02
N GLY A 128 -1.34 -16.62 3.31
CA GLY A 128 -1.72 -17.74 2.46
C GLY A 128 -2.28 -17.36 1.10
N ALA A 129 -2.40 -16.06 0.76
CA ALA A 129 -2.67 -15.66 -0.61
C ALA A 129 -1.49 -16.03 -1.53
N PRO A 130 -1.73 -16.45 -2.77
CA PRO A 130 -0.65 -16.67 -3.72
C PRO A 130 0.11 -15.36 -3.95
N VAL A 131 1.44 -15.43 -3.84
CA VAL A 131 2.32 -14.30 -4.13
C VAL A 131 2.58 -14.30 -5.63
N PRO A 132 2.33 -13.20 -6.35
CA PRO A 132 2.62 -13.12 -7.77
C PRO A 132 4.12 -13.32 -8.05
N PRO A 133 4.48 -13.78 -9.27
CA PRO A 133 5.87 -13.86 -9.68
C PRO A 133 6.61 -12.54 -9.50
N PRO A 134 7.94 -12.54 -9.25
CA PRO A 134 8.72 -11.33 -9.04
C PRO A 134 8.57 -10.30 -10.16
N ALA A 135 8.61 -10.73 -11.42
CA ALA A 135 8.41 -9.87 -12.59
C ALA A 135 7.03 -9.18 -12.60
N GLU A 136 5.96 -9.88 -12.20
CA GLU A 136 4.62 -9.29 -12.09
C GLU A 136 4.55 -8.26 -10.95
N ARG A 137 5.14 -8.56 -9.79
CA ARG A 137 5.24 -7.62 -8.67
C ARG A 137 5.98 -6.34 -9.06
N LEU A 138 7.04 -6.46 -9.86
CA LEU A 138 7.79 -5.31 -10.37
C LEU A 138 6.92 -4.46 -11.32
N ARG A 139 6.17 -5.09 -12.25
CA ARG A 139 5.23 -4.36 -13.13
C ARG A 139 4.15 -3.64 -12.32
N LEU A 140 3.60 -4.27 -11.26
CA LEU A 140 2.65 -3.62 -10.37
C LEU A 140 3.25 -2.41 -9.65
N LEU A 141 4.51 -2.49 -9.20
CA LEU A 141 5.23 -1.37 -8.58
C LEU A 141 5.38 -0.19 -9.56
N ILE A 142 5.81 -0.46 -10.79
CA ILE A 142 5.90 0.55 -11.86
C ILE A 142 4.51 1.15 -12.13
N GLY A 143 3.46 0.33 -12.19
CA GLY A 143 2.08 0.77 -12.33
C GLY A 143 1.60 1.70 -11.19
N VAL A 144 2.13 1.56 -9.97
CA VAL A 144 1.86 2.52 -8.88
C VAL A 144 2.48 3.87 -9.19
N VAL A 145 3.70 3.90 -9.74
CA VAL A 145 4.35 5.17 -10.15
C VAL A 145 3.51 5.88 -11.21
N ALA A 146 3.09 5.16 -12.25
CA ALA A 146 2.21 5.68 -13.30
C ALA A 146 0.86 6.18 -12.75
N ARG A 147 0.25 5.44 -11.80
CA ARG A 147 -1.01 5.86 -11.16
C ARG A 147 -0.85 7.12 -10.31
N ASN A 148 0.29 7.34 -9.69
CA ASN A 148 0.57 8.53 -8.88
C ASN A 148 0.46 9.81 -9.70
N THR A 149 0.80 9.80 -10.99
CA THR A 149 0.63 10.96 -11.88
C THR A 149 -0.83 11.40 -12.05
N ARG A 150 -1.78 10.49 -11.80
CA ARG A 150 -3.23 10.77 -11.90
C ARG A 150 -3.82 11.31 -10.59
N THR A 151 -3.04 11.33 -9.50
CA THR A 151 -3.50 11.76 -8.17
C THR A 151 -2.54 12.76 -7.53
N PRO A 152 -2.23 13.90 -8.19
CA PRO A 152 -1.19 14.85 -7.73
C PRO A 152 -1.43 15.38 -6.33
N GLY A 153 -2.69 15.65 -5.96
CA GLY A 153 -3.02 16.11 -4.61
C GLY A 153 -2.68 15.10 -3.51
N LEU A 154 -2.86 13.80 -3.79
CA LEU A 154 -2.52 12.75 -2.84
C LEU A 154 -0.99 12.58 -2.74
N VAL A 155 -0.28 12.62 -3.87
CA VAL A 155 1.18 12.61 -3.89
C VAL A 155 1.76 13.80 -3.12
N ALA A 156 1.20 15.00 -3.32
CA ALA A 156 1.58 16.21 -2.59
C ALA A 156 1.33 16.09 -1.08
N LEU A 157 0.22 15.45 -0.67
CA LEU A 157 -0.08 15.20 0.73
C LEU A 157 1.01 14.31 1.35
N TYR A 158 1.37 13.19 0.71
CA TYR A 158 2.41 12.30 1.19
C TYR A 158 3.80 12.97 1.24
N ALA A 159 4.21 13.65 0.18
CA ALA A 159 5.49 14.34 0.11
C ALA A 159 5.65 15.40 1.22
N LYS A 160 4.63 16.22 1.46
CA LYS A 160 4.64 17.22 2.53
C LYS A 160 4.66 16.58 3.91
N LEU A 161 3.77 15.62 4.16
CA LEU A 161 3.67 14.98 5.47
C LEU A 161 4.90 14.13 5.79
N SER A 162 5.54 13.48 4.82
CA SER A 162 6.77 12.72 5.07
C SER A 162 7.92 13.65 5.50
N ALA A 163 8.01 14.83 4.91
CA ALA A 163 8.98 15.84 5.31
C ALA A 163 8.69 16.43 6.72
N GLU A 164 7.42 16.78 7.01
CA GLU A 164 7.01 17.26 8.33
C GLU A 164 7.21 16.19 9.42
N ALA A 165 6.93 14.92 9.09
CA ALA A 165 7.07 13.79 9.98
C ALA A 165 8.52 13.39 10.32
N THR A 166 9.52 14.09 9.80
CA THR A 166 10.91 13.98 10.27
C THR A 166 11.06 14.50 11.70
N ASP A 167 10.17 15.40 12.14
CA ASP A 167 10.05 15.77 13.54
C ASP A 167 9.42 14.60 14.35
N PRO A 168 10.12 14.06 15.38
CA PRO A 168 9.58 12.99 16.24
C PRO A 168 8.28 13.36 16.97
N ALA A 169 8.01 14.64 17.19
CA ALA A 169 6.77 15.11 17.82
C ALA A 169 5.58 15.16 16.85
N HIS A 170 5.81 15.04 15.54
CA HIS A 170 4.74 15.09 14.55
C HIS A 170 3.84 13.86 14.65
N PRO A 171 2.49 14.00 14.60
CA PRO A 171 1.55 12.87 14.73
C PRO A 171 1.79 11.71 13.76
N ALA A 172 2.24 12.00 12.54
CA ALA A 172 2.52 11.01 11.52
C ALA A 172 3.96 10.41 11.58
N HIS A 173 4.81 10.82 12.53
CA HIS A 173 6.20 10.32 12.62
C HIS A 173 6.27 8.80 12.70
N ARG A 174 5.51 8.20 13.62
CA ARG A 174 5.47 6.74 13.81
C ARG A 174 4.95 6.02 12.56
N TYR A 175 3.94 6.59 11.91
CA TYR A 175 3.39 6.06 10.67
C TYR A 175 4.46 6.00 9.57
N PHE A 176 5.13 7.11 9.25
CA PHE A 176 6.15 7.15 8.19
C PHE A 176 7.37 6.31 8.52
N THR A 177 7.86 6.32 9.76
CA THR A 177 8.97 5.46 10.19
C THR A 177 8.67 3.99 9.92
N ARG A 178 7.47 3.52 10.26
CA ARG A 178 7.03 2.15 10.04
C ARG A 178 6.81 1.87 8.55
N ARG A 179 6.17 2.77 7.81
CA ARG A 179 5.94 2.67 6.38
C ARG A 179 7.25 2.47 5.61
N TYR A 180 8.26 3.31 5.84
CA TYR A 180 9.55 3.19 5.17
C TYR A 180 10.30 1.92 5.57
N ARG A 181 10.17 1.46 6.80
CA ARG A 181 10.76 0.18 7.22
C ARG A 181 10.14 -0.99 6.46
N LEU A 182 8.82 -1.01 6.36
CA LEU A 182 8.08 -2.04 5.63
C LEU A 182 8.44 -2.01 4.13
N LEU A 183 8.37 -0.85 3.50
CA LEU A 183 8.68 -0.72 2.07
C LEU A 183 10.11 -1.18 1.75
N ARG A 184 11.11 -0.82 2.58
CA ARG A 184 12.49 -1.30 2.39
C ARG A 184 12.58 -2.82 2.49
N ALA A 185 11.90 -3.44 3.44
CA ALA A 185 11.90 -4.90 3.58
C ALA A 185 11.28 -5.58 2.36
N GLU A 186 10.09 -5.16 1.96
CA GLU A 186 9.35 -5.74 0.82
C GLU A 186 10.09 -5.55 -0.52
N LEU A 187 10.69 -4.39 -0.73
CA LEU A 187 11.50 -4.14 -1.93
C LEU A 187 12.80 -4.93 -1.91
N SER A 188 13.46 -5.10 -0.76
CA SER A 188 14.63 -5.97 -0.64
C SER A 188 14.28 -7.41 -0.98
N ASP A 189 13.15 -7.91 -0.52
CA ASP A 189 12.69 -9.26 -0.83
C ASP A 189 12.33 -9.41 -2.32
N LEU A 190 11.73 -8.38 -2.93
CA LEU A 190 11.46 -8.37 -4.37
C LEU A 190 12.76 -8.39 -5.19
N VAL A 191 13.75 -7.54 -4.85
CA VAL A 191 15.05 -7.49 -5.55
C VAL A 191 15.76 -8.84 -5.45
N ARG A 192 15.78 -9.46 -4.27
CA ARG A 192 16.36 -10.80 -4.08
C ARG A 192 15.69 -11.82 -4.98
N ALA A 193 14.36 -11.86 -4.98
CA ALA A 193 13.60 -12.80 -5.81
C ALA A 193 13.82 -12.59 -7.32
N LEU A 194 13.96 -11.33 -7.77
CA LEU A 194 14.31 -11.03 -9.18
C LEU A 194 15.71 -11.52 -9.55
N GLN A 195 16.70 -11.36 -8.67
CA GLN A 195 18.06 -11.88 -8.90
C GLN A 195 18.08 -13.41 -8.94
N ASP A 196 17.34 -14.07 -8.05
CA ASP A 196 17.25 -15.54 -8.02
C ASP A 196 16.58 -16.06 -9.30
N GLU A 197 15.50 -15.43 -9.76
CA GLU A 197 14.81 -15.78 -11.01
C GLU A 197 15.71 -15.57 -12.24
N ALA A 198 16.54 -14.52 -12.23
CA ALA A 198 17.52 -14.24 -13.29
C ALA A 198 18.78 -15.12 -13.21
N GLY A 199 18.91 -16.02 -12.24
CA GLY A 199 20.10 -16.86 -12.06
C GLY A 199 21.35 -16.09 -11.62
N ARG A 200 21.18 -14.92 -10.99
CA ARG A 200 22.26 -14.03 -10.52
C ARG A 200 22.16 -13.71 -9.04
N PRO A 201 22.07 -14.71 -8.18
CA PRO A 201 21.93 -14.47 -6.74
C PRO A 201 23.17 -13.74 -6.20
N GLY A 202 22.96 -12.65 -5.49
CA GLY A 202 24.03 -11.90 -4.81
C GLY A 202 24.81 -10.89 -5.67
N ASP A 203 24.46 -10.67 -6.94
CA ASP A 203 25.08 -9.66 -7.79
C ASP A 203 24.88 -8.23 -7.24
N LEU A 204 23.71 -7.98 -6.63
CA LEU A 204 23.37 -6.71 -6.02
C LEU A 204 23.04 -6.93 -4.54
N ASP A 205 23.33 -5.95 -3.69
CA ASP A 205 22.81 -5.91 -2.34
C ASP A 205 21.33 -5.46 -2.36
N PRO A 206 20.36 -6.34 -2.04
CA PRO A 206 18.94 -6.03 -2.13
C PRO A 206 18.53 -4.86 -1.22
N ALA A 207 19.16 -4.70 -0.04
CA ALA A 207 18.84 -3.62 0.88
C ALA A 207 19.31 -2.26 0.36
N VAL A 208 20.47 -2.23 -0.30
CA VAL A 208 20.99 -1.02 -0.95
C VAL A 208 20.10 -0.61 -2.11
N VAL A 209 19.76 -1.55 -2.99
CA VAL A 209 18.87 -1.28 -4.14
C VAL A 209 17.48 -0.80 -3.68
N ALA A 210 16.90 -1.44 -2.67
CA ALA A 210 15.61 -1.01 -2.10
C ALA A 210 15.67 0.43 -1.55
N GLY A 211 16.76 0.78 -0.84
CA GLY A 211 16.97 2.14 -0.35
C GLY A 211 17.11 3.15 -1.47
N GLN A 212 17.88 2.83 -2.51
CA GLN A 212 18.09 3.68 -3.68
C GLN A 212 16.79 3.89 -4.47
N LEU A 213 16.02 2.83 -4.68
CA LEU A 213 14.75 2.89 -5.41
C LEU A 213 13.74 3.78 -4.66
N LEU A 214 13.62 3.63 -3.34
CA LEU A 214 12.74 4.48 -2.54
C LEU A 214 13.17 5.94 -2.58
N ALA A 215 14.47 6.22 -2.43
CA ALA A 215 14.99 7.58 -2.51
C ALA A 215 14.76 8.21 -3.89
N LEU A 216 14.93 7.41 -4.96
CA LEU A 216 14.63 7.82 -6.32
C LEU A 216 13.15 8.18 -6.48
N MET A 217 12.24 7.29 -6.06
CA MET A 217 10.79 7.51 -6.17
C MET A 217 10.33 8.75 -5.39
N ASP A 218 10.80 8.94 -4.15
CA ASP A 218 10.45 10.12 -3.34
C ASP A 218 11.00 11.41 -3.96
N GLY A 219 12.23 11.39 -4.46
CA GLY A 219 12.84 12.53 -5.15
C GLY A 219 12.13 12.88 -6.44
N LEU A 220 11.81 11.89 -7.27
CA LEU A 220 11.07 12.08 -8.52
C LEU A 220 9.65 12.64 -8.27
N GLN A 221 8.93 12.15 -7.25
CA GLN A 221 7.62 12.69 -6.88
C GLN A 221 7.70 14.17 -6.50
N THR A 222 8.71 14.56 -5.76
CA THR A 222 8.91 15.97 -5.37
C THR A 222 9.20 16.85 -6.59
N GLN A 223 10.09 16.42 -7.48
CA GLN A 223 10.42 17.13 -8.72
C GLN A 223 9.22 17.23 -9.67
N TRP A 224 8.50 16.11 -9.84
CA TRP A 224 7.31 16.06 -10.66
C TRP A 224 6.18 16.99 -10.15
N LEU A 225 6.02 17.12 -8.83
CA LEU A 225 5.05 18.07 -8.24
C LEU A 225 5.40 19.51 -8.53
N LEU A 226 6.70 19.83 -8.71
CA LEU A 226 7.16 21.17 -9.08
C LEU A 226 7.01 21.42 -10.57
N GLU A 227 7.30 20.41 -11.42
CA GLU A 227 7.28 20.55 -12.87
C GLU A 227 6.81 19.25 -13.55
N PRO A 228 5.49 18.98 -13.58
CA PRO A 228 4.94 17.71 -14.07
C PRO A 228 5.33 17.36 -15.51
N GLY A 229 5.53 18.35 -16.37
CA GLY A 229 5.89 18.15 -17.77
C GLY A 229 7.35 17.80 -18.02
N ALA A 230 8.24 18.01 -17.02
CA ALA A 230 9.69 17.82 -17.16
C ALA A 230 10.20 16.53 -16.52
N VAL A 231 9.38 15.83 -15.71
CA VAL A 231 9.82 14.67 -14.93
C VAL A 231 9.02 13.43 -15.31
N PRO A 232 9.48 12.61 -16.27
CA PRO A 232 8.85 11.35 -16.64
C PRO A 232 9.16 10.27 -15.60
N MET A 233 8.43 10.28 -14.47
CA MET A 233 8.74 9.44 -13.30
C MET A 233 8.83 7.95 -13.64
N GLU A 234 7.91 7.44 -14.47
CA GLU A 234 7.86 6.03 -14.84
C GLU A 234 9.10 5.63 -15.64
N GLU A 235 9.45 6.42 -16.66
CA GLU A 235 10.63 6.18 -17.51
C GLU A 235 11.93 6.20 -16.70
N LEU A 236 12.07 7.14 -15.77
CA LEU A 236 13.27 7.26 -14.93
C LEU A 236 13.39 6.10 -13.92
N VAL A 237 12.29 5.58 -13.41
CA VAL A 237 12.28 4.38 -12.56
C VAL A 237 12.61 3.14 -13.40
N CYS A 238 12.05 3.02 -14.60
CA CYS A 238 12.38 1.93 -15.51
C CYS A 238 13.86 1.94 -15.94
N ASP A 239 14.41 3.11 -16.31
CA ASP A 239 15.84 3.26 -16.66
C ASP A 239 16.76 2.83 -15.50
N PHE A 240 16.42 3.23 -14.28
CA PHE A 240 17.16 2.80 -13.09
C PHE A 240 17.15 1.26 -12.92
N LEU A 241 15.97 0.64 -13.03
CA LEU A 241 15.81 -0.81 -12.89
C LEU A 241 16.49 -1.58 -14.05
N ASP A 242 16.43 -1.05 -15.28
CA ASP A 242 17.08 -1.62 -16.46
C ASP A 242 18.60 -1.65 -16.31
N ARG A 243 19.20 -0.54 -15.87
CA ARG A 243 20.65 -0.46 -15.60
C ARG A 243 21.13 -1.47 -14.56
N LEU A 244 20.27 -1.89 -13.64
CA LEU A 244 20.54 -2.94 -12.67
C LEU A 244 20.24 -4.34 -13.23
N GLY A 245 19.70 -4.45 -14.45
CA GLY A 245 19.27 -5.70 -15.05
C GLY A 245 18.12 -6.37 -14.27
N LEU A 246 17.25 -5.59 -13.66
CA LEU A 246 16.10 -6.07 -12.90
C LEU A 246 14.79 -6.05 -13.70
N LEU A 247 14.76 -5.37 -14.86
CA LEU A 247 13.60 -5.44 -15.74
C LEU A 247 13.54 -6.80 -16.44
N PRO A 248 12.36 -7.44 -16.53
CA PRO A 248 12.16 -8.62 -17.37
C PRO A 248 12.49 -8.31 -18.83
N ALA A 249 13.01 -9.30 -19.55
CA ALA A 249 13.35 -9.18 -20.99
C ALA A 249 12.13 -8.80 -21.86
N ASP A 250 10.91 -9.14 -21.38
CA ASP A 250 9.65 -8.68 -21.97
C ASP A 250 9.30 -7.33 -21.32
N GLY A 251 9.79 -6.24 -21.90
CA GLY A 251 9.49 -4.88 -21.46
C GLY A 251 7.98 -4.61 -21.35
N PRO A 252 7.56 -3.49 -20.74
CA PRO A 252 6.14 -3.13 -20.69
C PRO A 252 5.59 -3.13 -22.11
N GLU A 253 4.56 -3.95 -22.36
CA GLU A 253 3.86 -3.99 -23.65
C GLU A 253 3.45 -2.56 -24.03
N GLY A 254 4.08 -1.98 -25.04
CA GLY A 254 3.59 -0.74 -25.64
C GLY A 254 4.57 0.38 -25.98
N THR A 255 5.85 0.12 -26.21
CA THR A 255 6.64 1.06 -27.03
C THR A 255 7.22 0.31 -28.19
N ASP A 256 6.52 0.39 -29.32
CA ASP A 256 7.01 0.11 -30.65
C ASP A 256 8.28 0.96 -30.86
N ARG A 257 9.46 0.36 -30.65
CA ARG A 257 10.69 0.99 -31.13
C ARG A 257 10.62 0.91 -32.64
N PRO A 258 10.66 2.02 -33.37
CA PRO A 258 10.80 1.94 -34.80
C PRO A 258 12.16 1.23 -35.12
N GLU A 259 12.10 0.11 -35.82
CA GLU A 259 13.27 -0.53 -36.43
C GLU A 259 14.02 0.54 -37.23
N GLU A 260 15.20 0.92 -36.76
CA GLU A 260 16.16 1.64 -37.62
C GLU A 260 16.47 0.73 -38.81
N ALA A 261 15.86 1.05 -39.93
CA ALA A 261 16.12 0.43 -41.19
C ALA A 261 17.59 0.69 -41.58
N ASP A 262 18.40 -0.33 -41.45
CA ASP A 262 19.76 -0.39 -41.90
C ASP A 262 19.75 -0.36 -43.45
N GLY A 263 19.79 0.85 -44.00
CA GLY A 263 19.81 1.14 -45.44
C GLY A 263 21.24 1.24 -45.97
N ALA A 264 21.98 0.14 -46.03
CA ALA A 264 23.19 0.08 -46.82
C ALA A 264 22.83 0.09 -48.31
N GLY A 265 22.87 1.26 -48.92
CA GLY A 265 22.79 1.47 -50.39
C GLY A 265 24.10 1.99 -50.92
N ALA A 266 25.05 1.10 -51.21
CA ALA A 266 26.17 1.42 -52.09
C ALA A 266 25.67 1.55 -53.54
N ALA A 267 25.77 2.75 -54.12
CA ALA A 267 25.67 2.95 -55.56
C ALA A 267 26.87 3.76 -56.02
N GLY A 268 27.78 3.10 -56.72
CA GLY A 268 28.81 3.73 -57.48
C GLY A 268 28.26 4.52 -58.64
N VAL A 269 28.91 5.61 -58.97
CA VAL A 269 28.75 6.32 -60.24
C VAL A 269 30.11 6.54 -60.82
N SER A 270 30.33 5.89 -62.00
CA SER A 270 31.25 6.33 -63.00
C SER A 270 30.53 7.32 -63.92
N GLY A 271 31.24 8.37 -64.35
CA GLY A 271 30.82 9.26 -65.43
C GLY A 271 31.27 10.69 -65.17
#